data_94b92176668bc8beb5a742c8a968c7f5
#
_entry.id   94b92176668bc8beb5a742c8a968c7f5
#
_cell.length_a   1.000
_cell.length_b   1.000
_cell.length_c   1.000
_cell.angle_alpha   90.00
_cell.angle_beta   90.00
_cell.angle_gamma   90.00
#
_symmetry.space_group_name_H-M   'P 1'
#
loop_
_entity.id
_entity.type
_entity.pdbx_description
1 polymer ?
#
loop_
_entity_poly.entity_id
_entity_poly.type
_entity_poly.pdbx_seq_one_letter_code
_entity_poly.pdbx_strand_id
1 'polypeptide(L)'
;MQRFVGVLVILAACAAPSPEQRVADTELSALAPLRQRYPVVAGFDVKTPNTLLVSLDLQTYIGMSDDETAAIRRAVVERWRSAWIEAHPKSHAALHVRFIDFIGRKVAEETIRG
;
A
#
# COMPACT_ATOMS: atom_id res chain seq x y z
N MET A 1 -8.92 14.14 -40.78
CA MET A 1 -9.35 14.98 -39.64
C MET A 1 -10.22 14.25 -38.66
N GLN A 2 -11.25 13.53 -39.08
CA GLN A 2 -12.10 12.75 -38.14
C GLN A 2 -11.34 11.71 -37.38
N ARG A 3 -10.30 11.12 -37.96
CA ARG A 3 -9.47 10.11 -37.29
C ARG A 3 -8.72 10.66 -36.09
N PHE A 4 -8.30 11.92 -36.11
CA PHE A 4 -7.60 12.54 -35.01
C PHE A 4 -8.50 12.69 -33.77
N VAL A 5 -9.75 13.03 -33.98
CA VAL A 5 -10.72 13.17 -32.89
C VAL A 5 -10.94 11.84 -32.19
N GLY A 6 -11.08 10.74 -32.97
CA GLY A 6 -11.25 9.40 -32.42
C GLY A 6 -10.03 8.96 -31.59
N VAL A 7 -8.83 9.23 -32.06
CA VAL A 7 -7.59 8.89 -31.34
C VAL A 7 -7.51 9.66 -30.03
N LEU A 8 -7.85 10.94 -30.03
CA LEU A 8 -7.84 11.75 -28.81
C LEU A 8 -8.82 11.23 -27.76
N VAL A 9 -10.01 10.81 -28.17
CA VAL A 9 -11.01 10.25 -27.25
C VAL A 9 -10.50 8.96 -26.61
N ILE A 10 -9.88 8.09 -27.41
CA ILE A 10 -9.31 6.81 -26.88
C ILE A 10 -8.20 7.09 -25.88
N LEU A 11 -7.29 8.03 -26.16
CA LEU A 11 -6.21 8.40 -25.25
C LEU A 11 -6.74 8.97 -23.93
N ALA A 12 -7.77 9.80 -24.00
CA ALA A 12 -8.40 10.36 -22.79
C ALA A 12 -9.02 9.26 -21.93
N ALA A 13 -9.69 8.27 -22.54
CA ALA A 13 -10.27 7.15 -21.83
C ALA A 13 -9.20 6.28 -21.15
N CYS A 14 -8.06 6.04 -21.82
CA CYS A 14 -6.95 5.25 -21.25
C CYS A 14 -6.24 5.97 -20.12
N ALA A 15 -6.24 7.31 -20.11
CA ALA A 15 -5.56 8.12 -19.11
C ALA A 15 -6.36 8.24 -17.81
N ALA A 16 -7.65 7.95 -17.81
CA ALA A 16 -8.49 8.09 -16.62
C ALA A 16 -8.31 6.90 -15.68
N PRO A 17 -7.89 7.13 -14.40
CA PRO A 17 -7.77 6.04 -13.44
C PRO A 17 -9.15 5.50 -13.05
N SER A 18 -9.22 4.20 -12.71
CA SER A 18 -10.44 3.60 -12.18
C SER A 18 -10.71 4.13 -10.77
N PRO A 19 -11.97 4.05 -10.27
CA PRO A 19 -12.27 4.41 -8.88
C PRO A 19 -11.45 3.62 -7.88
N GLU A 20 -11.23 2.32 -8.13
CA GLU A 20 -10.42 1.46 -7.27
C GLU A 20 -8.96 1.91 -7.21
N GLN A 21 -8.42 2.31 -8.36
CA GLN A 21 -7.06 2.82 -8.42
C GLN A 21 -6.93 4.15 -7.66
N ARG A 22 -7.92 5.01 -7.71
CA ARG A 22 -7.92 6.26 -6.95
C ARG A 22 -7.94 6.03 -5.46
N VAL A 23 -8.69 5.04 -4.99
CA VAL A 23 -8.71 4.65 -3.58
C VAL A 23 -7.34 4.12 -3.16
N ALA A 24 -6.75 3.23 -3.97
CA ALA A 24 -5.42 2.71 -3.71
C ALA A 24 -4.37 3.83 -3.66
N ASP A 25 -4.43 4.79 -4.58
CA ASP A 25 -3.50 5.92 -4.61
C ASP A 25 -3.65 6.79 -3.35
N THR A 26 -4.87 6.98 -2.87
CA THR A 26 -5.12 7.71 -1.62
C THR A 26 -4.52 7.00 -0.42
N GLU A 27 -4.68 5.68 -0.35
CA GLU A 27 -4.09 4.86 0.72
C GLU A 27 -2.56 4.93 0.68
N LEU A 28 -1.97 4.80 -0.51
CA LEU A 28 -0.52 4.89 -0.68
C LEU A 28 0.01 6.28 -0.31
N SER A 29 -0.73 7.34 -0.62
CA SER A 29 -0.37 8.70 -0.23
C SER A 29 -0.37 8.86 1.29
N ALA A 30 -1.30 8.22 1.99
CA ALA A 30 -1.34 8.23 3.46
C ALA A 30 -0.14 7.51 4.07
N LEU A 31 0.41 6.50 3.39
CA LEU A 31 1.55 5.73 3.85
C LEU A 31 2.90 6.37 3.51
N ALA A 32 2.94 7.24 2.52
CA ALA A 32 4.20 7.82 2.02
C ALA A 32 5.10 8.43 3.11
N PRO A 33 4.59 9.16 4.11
CA PRO A 33 5.44 9.72 5.17
C PRO A 33 6.20 8.67 5.97
N LEU A 34 5.69 7.45 6.05
CA LEU A 34 6.34 6.37 6.80
C LEU A 34 7.65 5.92 6.16
N ARG A 35 7.79 6.06 4.85
CA ARG A 35 9.05 5.76 4.15
C ARG A 35 10.18 6.69 4.59
N GLN A 36 9.86 7.95 4.84
CA GLN A 36 10.84 8.92 5.30
C GLN A 36 11.18 8.71 6.78
N ARG A 37 10.18 8.38 7.58
CA ARG A 37 10.36 8.16 9.01
C ARG A 37 11.10 6.86 9.31
N TYR A 38 10.84 5.83 8.53
CA TYR A 38 11.42 4.50 8.72
C TYR A 38 12.19 4.08 7.47
N PRO A 39 13.50 4.33 7.41
CA PRO A 39 14.30 4.01 6.21
C PRO A 39 14.31 2.53 5.84
N VAL A 40 14.02 1.62 6.79
CA VAL A 40 13.90 0.18 6.52
C VAL A 40 12.74 -0.12 5.57
N VAL A 41 11.74 0.75 5.50
CA VAL A 41 10.60 0.59 4.59
C VAL A 41 10.97 1.14 3.23
N ALA A 42 11.06 0.24 2.25
CA ALA A 42 11.43 0.59 0.87
C ALA A 42 10.24 1.02 0.03
N GLY A 43 9.05 0.50 0.30
CA GLY A 43 7.87 0.86 -0.47
C GLY A 43 6.61 0.17 -0.03
N PHE A 44 5.50 0.60 -0.61
CA PHE A 44 4.17 0.05 -0.36
C PHE A 44 3.48 -0.24 -1.68
N ASP A 45 2.65 -1.28 -1.70
CA ASP A 45 1.82 -1.63 -2.85
C ASP A 45 0.51 -2.23 -2.36
N VAL A 46 -0.61 -1.72 -2.84
CA VAL A 46 -1.93 -2.26 -2.52
C VAL A 46 -2.27 -3.32 -3.56
N LYS A 47 -2.35 -4.57 -3.11
CA LYS A 47 -2.77 -5.72 -3.91
C LYS A 47 -4.15 -6.13 -3.45
N THR A 48 -5.05 -6.35 -4.37
CA THR A 48 -6.45 -6.65 -4.07
C THR A 48 -7.06 -5.58 -3.15
N PRO A 49 -8.37 -5.57 -2.94
CA PRO A 49 -8.98 -4.53 -2.13
C PRO A 49 -8.49 -4.48 -0.67
N ASN A 50 -8.01 -5.58 -0.13
CA ASN A 50 -7.77 -5.71 1.30
C ASN A 50 -6.37 -6.24 1.65
N THR A 51 -5.40 -6.14 0.74
CA THR A 51 -4.03 -6.60 1.00
C THR A 51 -3.02 -5.49 0.70
N LEU A 52 -2.18 -5.20 1.69
CA LEU A 52 -1.05 -4.28 1.54
C LEU A 52 0.25 -5.07 1.55
N LEU A 53 1.10 -4.82 0.57
CA LEU A 53 2.48 -5.31 0.55
C LEU A 53 3.41 -4.19 0.99
N VAL A 54 4.27 -4.51 1.95
CA VAL A 54 5.29 -3.59 2.46
C VAL A 54 6.65 -4.17 2.14
N SER A 55 7.41 -3.49 1.30
CA SER A 55 8.77 -3.91 0.95
C SER A 55 9.75 -3.39 2.00
N LEU A 56 10.58 -4.28 2.52
CA LEU A 56 11.56 -3.97 3.55
C LEU A 56 12.98 -4.15 3.02
N ASP A 57 13.90 -3.32 3.50
CA ASP A 57 15.32 -3.59 3.38
C ASP A 57 15.68 -4.66 4.42
N LEU A 58 15.87 -5.89 3.97
CA LEU A 58 16.05 -7.02 4.84
C LEU A 58 17.31 -6.91 5.71
N GLN A 59 18.39 -6.39 5.18
CA GLN A 59 19.63 -6.24 5.96
C GLN A 59 19.43 -5.28 7.12
N THR A 60 18.77 -4.16 6.89
CA THR A 60 18.44 -3.21 7.94
C THR A 60 17.49 -3.83 8.96
N TYR A 61 16.47 -4.53 8.46
CA TYR A 61 15.46 -5.17 9.30
C TYR A 61 16.06 -6.20 10.25
N ILE A 62 16.96 -7.05 9.75
CA ILE A 62 17.63 -8.08 10.56
C ILE A 62 18.47 -7.46 11.67
N GLY A 63 19.06 -6.30 11.42
CA GLY A 63 19.90 -5.60 12.41
C GLY A 63 19.11 -4.85 13.48
N MET A 64 17.79 -4.78 13.37
CA MET A 64 16.94 -4.08 14.32
C MET A 64 16.50 -5.01 15.45
N SER A 65 16.19 -4.42 16.61
CA SER A 65 15.63 -5.19 17.71
C SER A 65 14.19 -5.62 17.40
N ASP A 66 13.69 -6.62 18.13
CA ASP A 66 12.31 -7.09 17.99
C ASP A 66 11.32 -5.96 18.34
N ASP A 67 11.62 -5.16 19.34
CA ASP A 67 10.76 -4.03 19.71
C ASP A 67 10.70 -2.97 18.63
N GLU A 68 11.82 -2.67 17.99
CA GLU A 68 11.87 -1.70 16.89
C GLU A 68 11.09 -2.19 15.67
N THR A 69 11.29 -3.44 15.27
CA THR A 69 10.57 -4.01 14.12
C THR A 69 9.07 -4.11 14.40
N ALA A 70 8.68 -4.48 15.61
CA ALA A 70 7.28 -4.55 16.01
C ALA A 70 6.63 -3.16 15.99
N ALA A 71 7.34 -2.14 16.43
CA ALA A 71 6.85 -0.76 16.43
C ALA A 71 6.61 -0.26 15.00
N ILE A 72 7.52 -0.57 14.07
CA ILE A 72 7.38 -0.19 12.66
C ILE A 72 6.19 -0.91 12.03
N ARG A 73 6.07 -2.22 12.25
CA ARG A 73 4.93 -2.98 11.73
C ARG A 73 3.61 -2.41 12.22
N ARG A 74 3.54 -2.09 13.52
CA ARG A 74 2.34 -1.49 14.11
C ARG A 74 2.03 -0.14 13.49
N ALA A 75 3.03 0.71 13.29
CA ALA A 75 2.83 2.02 12.68
C ALA A 75 2.28 1.91 11.26
N VAL A 76 2.79 0.99 10.46
CA VAL A 76 2.31 0.75 9.10
C VAL A 76 0.87 0.23 9.11
N VAL A 77 0.60 -0.78 9.93
CA VAL A 77 -0.73 -1.39 10.04
C VAL A 77 -1.78 -0.36 10.45
N GLU A 78 -1.50 0.41 11.49
CA GLU A 78 -2.45 1.42 11.99
C GLU A 78 -2.70 2.53 10.96
N ARG A 79 -1.66 2.97 10.27
CA ARG A 79 -1.80 4.02 9.28
C ARG A 79 -2.64 3.56 8.09
N TRP A 80 -2.36 2.36 7.58
CA TRP A 80 -3.14 1.82 6.46
C TRP A 80 -4.57 1.49 6.88
N ARG A 81 -4.74 0.90 8.05
CA ARG A 81 -6.07 0.59 8.58
C ARG A 81 -6.94 1.86 8.65
N SER A 82 -6.40 2.95 9.16
CA SER A 82 -7.13 4.22 9.24
C SER A 82 -7.53 4.72 7.85
N ALA A 83 -6.59 4.70 6.90
CA ALA A 83 -6.87 5.13 5.53
C ALA A 83 -7.90 4.21 4.85
N TRP A 84 -7.81 2.90 5.09
CA TRP A 84 -8.72 1.92 4.51
C TRP A 84 -10.14 2.09 5.05
N ILE A 85 -10.30 2.25 6.36
CA ILE A 85 -11.60 2.47 6.99
C ILE A 85 -12.26 3.75 6.45
N GLU A 86 -11.49 4.80 6.28
CA GLU A 86 -12.00 6.06 5.74
C GLU A 86 -12.49 5.89 4.31
N ALA A 87 -11.79 5.09 3.51
CA ALA A 87 -12.18 4.81 2.12
C ALA A 87 -13.32 3.79 1.99
N HIS A 88 -13.52 2.94 3.01
CA HIS A 88 -14.51 1.86 2.99
C HIS A 88 -15.35 1.85 4.27
N PRO A 89 -16.15 2.90 4.53
CA PRO A 89 -16.78 3.08 5.84
C PRO A 89 -17.81 2.01 6.21
N LYS A 90 -18.30 1.23 5.25
CA LYS A 90 -19.32 0.19 5.49
C LYS A 90 -18.76 -1.22 5.43
N SER A 91 -17.48 -1.38 5.22
CA SER A 91 -16.87 -2.69 5.09
C SER A 91 -16.30 -3.17 6.43
N HIS A 92 -16.45 -4.48 6.68
CA HIS A 92 -15.87 -5.17 7.83
C HIS A 92 -14.92 -6.27 7.39
N ALA A 93 -14.34 -6.13 6.20
CA ALA A 93 -13.44 -7.12 5.65
C ALA A 93 -12.18 -7.27 6.51
N ALA A 94 -11.61 -8.47 6.53
CA ALA A 94 -10.30 -8.68 7.09
C ALA A 94 -9.25 -8.02 6.20
N LEU A 95 -8.28 -7.36 6.82
CA LEU A 95 -7.18 -6.70 6.15
C LEU A 95 -5.90 -7.50 6.36
N HIS A 96 -5.13 -7.64 5.30
CA HIS A 96 -3.88 -8.40 5.33
C HIS A 96 -2.72 -7.46 5.02
N VAL A 97 -1.71 -7.45 5.90
CA VAL A 97 -0.48 -6.70 5.68
C VAL A 97 0.65 -7.70 5.61
N ARG A 98 1.32 -7.74 4.48
CA ARG A 98 2.43 -8.66 4.24
C ARG A 98 3.71 -7.87 4.07
N PHE A 99 4.68 -8.14 4.94
CA PHE A 99 6.01 -7.55 4.88
C PHE A 99 6.91 -8.49 4.10
N ILE A 100 7.53 -8.00 3.04
CA ILE A 100 8.31 -8.80 2.10
C ILE A 100 9.69 -8.18 1.89
N ASP A 101 10.65 -9.00 1.47
CA ASP A 101 11.94 -8.50 1.01
C ASP A 101 11.85 -8.07 -0.46
N PHE A 102 12.95 -7.61 -1.05
CA PHE A 102 12.94 -7.07 -2.42
C PHE A 102 12.68 -8.13 -3.49
N ILE A 103 12.82 -9.42 -3.19
CA ILE A 103 12.47 -10.49 -4.13
C ILE A 103 11.08 -11.09 -3.84
N GLY A 104 10.33 -10.49 -2.93
CA GLY A 104 8.95 -10.87 -2.66
C GLY A 104 8.77 -11.99 -1.63
N ARG A 105 9.82 -12.39 -0.92
CA ARG A 105 9.70 -13.40 0.14
C ARG A 105 9.08 -12.79 1.39
N LYS A 106 8.19 -13.53 2.00
CA LYS A 106 7.51 -13.08 3.21
C LYS A 106 8.47 -13.02 4.41
N VAL A 107 8.53 -11.86 5.05
CA VAL A 107 9.28 -11.63 6.28
C VAL A 107 8.35 -11.69 7.50
N ALA A 108 7.18 -11.09 7.38
CA ALA A 108 6.15 -11.10 8.43
C ALA A 108 4.78 -10.88 7.79
N GLU A 109 3.72 -11.21 8.52
CA GLU A 109 2.35 -11.02 8.03
C GLU A 109 1.44 -10.73 9.22
N GLU A 110 0.51 -9.80 9.03
CA GLU A 110 -0.51 -9.50 10.02
C GLU A 110 -1.88 -9.45 9.36
N THR A 111 -2.88 -9.96 10.08
CA THR A 111 -4.28 -9.91 9.67
C THR A 111 -5.05 -9.13 10.73
N ILE A 112 -5.77 -8.11 10.29
CA ILE A 112 -6.53 -7.24 11.19
C ILE A 112 -7.93 -7.05 10.64
N ARG A 113 -8.82 -6.53 11.47
CA ARG A 113 -10.16 -6.14 11.03
C ARG A 113 -10.20 -4.65 10.71
N GLY A 114 -10.81 -4.36 9.58
CA GLY A 114 -11.05 -2.99 9.16
C GLY A 114 -12.11 -2.27 9.99
#